data_c4f0cc75fa9d4185b35ce20b710f31ca
#
_entry.id   c4f0cc75fa9d4185b35ce20b710f31ca
#
_cell.length_a   1.000
_cell.length_b   1.000
_cell.length_c   1.000
_cell.angle_alpha   90.00
_cell.angle_beta   90.00
_cell.angle_gamma   90.00
#
_symmetry.space_group_name_H-M   'P 1'
#
loop_
_entity.id
_entity.type
_entity.pdbx_description
1 polymer ?
#
loop_
_entity_poly.entity_id
_entity_poly.type
_entity_poly.pdbx_seq_one_letter_code
_entity_poly.pdbx_strand_id
1 'polypeptide(L)'
;MNKFGKTRWILALMLGLAWALAFPEPRWSSLAWLVPGSLLVLVTGTSGWHLFRLAFLAALIFRLVSLRFLLNIPHTPGAYSGWLALSLFSAMFPAIWVSVTCSWFRSGLIKEQLSWIKRFGFGLFVAALWVGIEMIQARLFGGYPWNFLGVTQFENKPLIQIASITGVYGVSFLIVWLSVSLLFAGIQIRKKSANPWVWVSDVIVPCLFVMGICVFGFFRIGALQDVSTRVKFAVVQPSIPQQLIWESGSEESRLGKVLELSELALLSKPDFLVWPESSAPITQEKWPQLKEMLLSANVPLILGVDDVEKDPDSEKYNYYNSAAFIPIDGEKPIIYRKRRLVMFGEYIPFEKMLPFMKYLSPIGGSFSSGKRPVQFPLVGNKSKMAPIICFEDSFPHGVREHVLPETDLLVNLTNDGWFGKGPAQWQHAANAVFRTIENGVPMVRSCNNGLSCWIDSFGKVRRFFGEESGDIYGAGFVIFEIPILQPHNSTFY
;
A
#
# COMPACT_ATOMS: atom_id res chain seq x y z
N MET A 1 13.08 37.38 16.46
CA MET A 1 12.69 36.54 15.29
C MET A 1 12.23 37.48 14.17
N ASN A 2 13.04 37.61 13.08
CA ASN A 2 12.69 38.45 11.93
C ASN A 2 11.35 38.03 11.30
N LYS A 3 10.58 38.99 10.75
CA LYS A 3 9.31 38.74 10.04
C LYS A 3 9.40 37.57 9.05
N PHE A 4 10.51 37.42 8.35
CA PHE A 4 10.79 36.32 7.42
C PHE A 4 10.85 34.93 8.11
N GLY A 5 11.19 34.84 9.38
CA GLY A 5 11.22 33.58 10.13
C GLY A 5 9.82 33.01 10.36
N LYS A 6 8.87 33.83 10.82
CA LYS A 6 7.49 33.39 11.09
C LYS A 6 6.77 32.93 9.82
N THR A 7 6.95 33.66 8.70
CA THR A 7 6.34 33.31 7.41
C THR A 7 6.75 31.90 6.93
N ARG A 8 8.03 31.49 7.11
CA ARG A 8 8.49 30.15 6.68
C ARG A 8 7.86 29.02 7.47
N TRP A 9 7.60 29.20 8.77
CA TRP A 9 6.89 28.18 9.54
C TRP A 9 5.45 28.00 9.08
N ILE A 10 4.77 29.09 8.73
CA ILE A 10 3.41 29.05 8.15
C ILE A 10 3.45 28.34 6.79
N LEU A 11 4.43 28.65 5.93
CA LEU A 11 4.60 27.99 4.64
C LEU A 11 4.89 26.49 4.80
N ALA A 12 5.66 26.09 5.81
CA ALA A 12 5.89 24.67 6.11
C ALA A 12 4.59 23.94 6.47
N LEU A 13 3.73 24.56 7.32
CA LEU A 13 2.42 24.01 7.65
C LEU A 13 1.54 23.87 6.41
N MET A 14 1.44 24.91 5.60
CA MET A 14 0.64 24.90 4.35
C MET A 14 1.14 23.85 3.35
N LEU A 15 2.44 23.71 3.21
CA LEU A 15 3.04 22.71 2.32
C LEU A 15 2.76 21.29 2.79
N GLY A 16 2.85 21.04 4.10
CA GLY A 16 2.51 19.73 4.68
C GLY A 16 1.03 19.36 4.47
N LEU A 17 0.12 20.33 4.63
CA LEU A 17 -1.30 20.15 4.33
C LEU A 17 -1.53 19.87 2.84
N ALA A 18 -0.95 20.68 1.95
CA ALA A 18 -1.06 20.48 0.51
C ALA A 18 -0.54 19.10 0.08
N TRP A 19 0.55 18.63 0.72
CA TRP A 19 1.08 17.30 0.46
C TRP A 19 0.09 16.20 0.88
N ALA A 20 -0.56 16.33 2.04
CA ALA A 20 -1.56 15.38 2.50
C ALA A 20 -2.75 15.27 1.53
N LEU A 21 -3.18 16.39 0.93
CA LEU A 21 -4.27 16.44 -0.03
C LEU A 21 -3.95 15.71 -1.36
N ALA A 22 -2.69 15.42 -1.65
CA ALA A 22 -2.29 14.67 -2.85
C ALA A 22 -2.66 13.17 -2.78
N PHE A 23 -2.90 12.64 -1.59
CA PHE A 23 -3.27 11.23 -1.37
C PHE A 23 -4.79 11.01 -1.39
N PRO A 24 -5.26 9.76 -1.54
CA PRO A 24 -6.67 9.44 -1.30
C PRO A 24 -7.08 9.77 0.14
N GLU A 25 -8.09 10.36 0.31
CA GLU A 25 -9.01 11.38 -0.07
C GLU A 25 -8.53 12.75 0.40
N PRO A 26 -8.53 13.81 -0.39
CA PRO A 26 -9.40 14.10 -1.55
C PRO A 26 -8.81 13.79 -2.93
N ARG A 27 -7.60 13.19 -3.06
CA ARG A 27 -6.99 12.74 -4.33
C ARG A 27 -6.53 13.88 -5.27
N TRP A 28 -6.05 15.00 -4.73
CA TRP A 28 -5.49 16.08 -5.53
C TRP A 28 -4.05 15.76 -5.96
N SER A 29 -3.91 14.65 -6.71
CA SER A 29 -2.63 14.02 -7.07
C SER A 29 -1.66 14.97 -7.79
N SER A 30 -2.16 15.99 -8.49
CA SER A 30 -1.34 17.03 -9.14
C SER A 30 -0.47 17.80 -8.16
N LEU A 31 -0.87 17.94 -6.89
CA LEU A 31 -0.06 18.63 -5.88
C LEU A 31 1.27 17.91 -5.62
N ALA A 32 1.31 16.59 -5.77
CA ALA A 32 2.53 15.80 -5.57
C ALA A 32 3.69 16.27 -6.46
N TRP A 33 3.40 16.75 -7.68
CA TRP A 33 4.40 17.22 -8.64
C TRP A 33 5.07 18.54 -8.22
N LEU A 34 4.52 19.23 -7.24
CA LEU A 34 5.08 20.49 -6.72
C LEU A 34 5.79 20.31 -5.37
N VAL A 35 5.48 19.27 -4.61
CA VAL A 35 5.95 19.10 -3.23
C VAL A 35 7.47 19.05 -3.10
N PRO A 36 8.24 18.20 -3.84
CA PRO A 36 9.69 18.12 -3.67
C PRO A 36 10.41 19.44 -3.93
N GLY A 37 10.08 20.10 -5.04
CA GLY A 37 10.62 21.43 -5.38
C GLY A 37 10.25 22.49 -4.33
N SER A 38 9.02 22.49 -3.85
CA SER A 38 8.55 23.42 -2.82
C SER A 38 9.26 23.21 -1.48
N LEU A 39 9.58 21.97 -1.08
CA LEU A 39 10.40 21.69 0.09
C LEU A 39 11.78 22.32 -0.01
N LEU A 40 12.42 22.29 -1.18
CA LEU A 40 13.71 22.94 -1.42
C LEU A 40 13.60 24.46 -1.41
N VAL A 41 12.52 25.02 -1.97
CA VAL A 41 12.24 26.48 -1.90
C VAL A 41 12.06 26.95 -0.46
N LEU A 42 11.27 26.21 0.33
CA LEU A 42 10.98 26.52 1.73
C LEU A 42 12.25 26.76 2.57
N VAL A 43 13.29 25.98 2.31
CA VAL A 43 14.53 26.02 3.08
C VAL A 43 15.62 26.88 2.45
N THR A 44 15.34 27.56 1.31
CA THR A 44 16.31 28.43 0.64
C THR A 44 16.82 29.51 1.57
N GLY A 45 18.15 29.70 1.66
CA GLY A 45 18.77 30.69 2.55
C GLY A 45 18.77 30.30 4.04
N THR A 46 18.36 29.10 4.39
CA THR A 46 18.52 28.55 5.76
C THR A 46 19.65 27.50 5.80
N SER A 47 20.15 27.16 6.97
CA SER A 47 21.26 26.22 7.10
C SER A 47 21.16 25.35 8.36
N GLY A 48 21.89 24.25 8.35
CA GLY A 48 22.04 23.37 9.49
C GLY A 48 20.71 22.92 10.08
N TRP A 49 20.60 23.00 11.37
CA TRP A 49 19.43 22.53 12.10
C TRP A 49 18.12 23.29 11.80
N HIS A 50 18.21 24.54 11.41
CA HIS A 50 17.03 25.32 11.04
C HIS A 50 16.39 24.83 9.72
N LEU A 51 17.22 24.46 8.75
CA LEU A 51 16.79 23.83 7.49
C LEU A 51 16.06 22.51 7.78
N PHE A 52 16.68 21.64 8.57
CA PHE A 52 16.09 20.35 8.94
C PHE A 52 14.73 20.54 9.60
N ARG A 53 14.61 21.44 10.59
CA ARG A 53 13.36 21.69 11.31
C ARG A 53 12.21 22.13 10.40
N LEU A 54 12.46 23.00 9.43
CA LEU A 54 11.42 23.44 8.50
C LEU A 54 10.93 22.30 7.60
N ALA A 55 11.86 21.52 7.04
CA ALA A 55 11.53 20.37 6.22
C ALA A 55 10.80 19.28 7.04
N PHE A 56 11.29 19.03 8.26
CA PHE A 56 10.68 18.09 9.19
C PHE A 56 9.25 18.52 9.57
N LEU A 57 9.00 19.81 9.85
CA LEU A 57 7.66 20.28 10.16
C LEU A 57 6.71 20.06 8.99
N ALA A 58 7.10 20.39 7.77
CA ALA A 58 6.24 20.17 6.59
C ALA A 58 5.92 18.68 6.43
N ALA A 59 6.93 17.81 6.55
CA ALA A 59 6.75 16.36 6.47
C ALA A 59 5.92 15.81 7.66
N LEU A 60 6.10 16.35 8.86
CA LEU A 60 5.34 15.96 10.04
C LEU A 60 3.85 16.29 9.89
N ILE A 61 3.51 17.50 9.44
CA ILE A 61 2.11 17.89 9.19
C ILE A 61 1.48 16.97 8.13
N PHE A 62 2.21 16.68 7.05
CA PHE A 62 1.78 15.70 6.06
C PHE A 62 1.45 14.35 6.73
N ARG A 63 2.35 13.82 7.55
CA ARG A 63 2.17 12.49 8.19
C ARG A 63 1.04 12.51 9.23
N LEU A 64 0.96 13.54 10.07
CA LEU A 64 -0.12 13.66 11.06
C LEU A 64 -1.50 13.67 10.39
N VAL A 65 -1.64 14.37 9.27
CA VAL A 65 -2.91 14.44 8.54
C VAL A 65 -3.19 13.15 7.76
N SER A 66 -2.21 12.62 7.02
CA SER A 66 -2.43 11.43 6.18
C SER A 66 -2.60 10.14 6.97
N LEU A 67 -2.05 10.06 8.19
CA LEU A 67 -2.14 8.90 9.08
C LEU A 67 -3.21 9.06 10.17
N ARG A 68 -4.06 10.10 10.11
CA ARG A 68 -5.10 10.37 11.12
C ARG A 68 -6.07 9.19 11.34
N PHE A 69 -6.21 8.31 10.35
CA PHE A 69 -7.04 7.13 10.45
C PHE A 69 -6.62 6.16 11.56
N LEU A 70 -5.34 6.20 11.98
CA LEU A 70 -4.85 5.41 13.11
C LEU A 70 -5.54 5.78 14.44
N LEU A 71 -6.07 7.00 14.54
CA LEU A 71 -6.83 7.45 15.73
C LEU A 71 -8.17 6.75 15.89
N ASN A 72 -8.66 6.07 14.84
CA ASN A 72 -9.90 5.29 14.87
C ASN A 72 -9.70 3.86 15.43
N ILE A 73 -8.45 3.43 15.66
CA ILE A 73 -8.16 2.13 16.26
C ILE A 73 -8.76 2.10 17.68
N PRO A 74 -9.58 1.08 18.03
CA PRO A 74 -10.31 1.05 19.30
C PRO A 74 -9.42 0.68 20.50
N HIS A 75 -8.28 1.35 20.63
CA HIS A 75 -7.33 1.28 21.75
C HIS A 75 -6.65 2.64 21.91
N THR A 76 -7.29 3.56 22.63
CA THR A 76 -6.91 4.98 22.68
C THR A 76 -5.44 5.25 22.99
N PRO A 77 -4.79 4.66 24.03
CA PRO A 77 -3.38 4.94 24.31
C PRO A 77 -2.44 4.51 23.16
N GLY A 78 -2.69 3.32 22.58
CA GLY A 78 -1.92 2.80 21.45
C GLY A 78 -2.15 3.59 20.17
N ALA A 79 -3.40 3.99 19.90
CA ALA A 79 -3.76 4.75 18.71
C ALA A 79 -3.04 6.11 18.68
N TYR A 80 -3.11 6.89 19.76
CA TYR A 80 -2.46 8.21 19.83
C TYR A 80 -0.93 8.11 19.83
N SER A 81 -0.36 7.22 20.65
CA SER A 81 1.10 7.05 20.72
C SER A 81 1.66 6.50 19.40
N GLY A 82 1.00 5.52 18.79
CA GLY A 82 1.39 4.94 17.50
C GLY A 82 1.30 5.95 16.37
N TRP A 83 0.19 6.71 16.28
CA TRP A 83 0.01 7.78 15.30
C TRP A 83 1.12 8.83 15.39
N LEU A 84 1.42 9.32 16.62
CA LEU A 84 2.46 10.32 16.82
C LEU A 84 3.85 9.77 16.52
N ALA A 85 4.20 8.60 17.07
CA ALA A 85 5.51 7.97 16.87
C ALA A 85 5.79 7.65 15.40
N LEU A 86 4.80 7.07 14.69
CA LEU A 86 4.94 6.75 13.28
C LEU A 86 5.02 8.00 12.41
N SER A 87 4.28 9.06 12.76
CA SER A 87 4.35 10.36 12.07
C SER A 87 5.72 11.01 12.23
N LEU A 88 6.25 11.03 13.46
CA LEU A 88 7.60 11.55 13.75
C LEU A 88 8.68 10.74 13.02
N PHE A 89 8.64 9.41 13.10
CA PHE A 89 9.57 8.52 12.40
C PHE A 89 9.54 8.76 10.89
N SER A 90 8.35 8.74 10.28
CA SER A 90 8.22 8.87 8.82
C SER A 90 8.56 10.27 8.31
N ALA A 91 8.39 11.32 9.11
CA ALA A 91 8.75 12.69 8.75
C ALA A 91 10.27 12.91 8.67
N MET A 92 11.08 12.07 9.32
CA MET A 92 12.53 12.16 9.26
C MET A 92 13.07 11.94 7.84
N PHE A 93 12.49 11.03 7.06
CA PHE A 93 12.97 10.65 5.74
C PHE A 93 12.99 11.82 4.74
N PRO A 94 11.89 12.56 4.51
CA PRO A 94 11.93 13.75 3.67
C PRO A 94 12.83 14.86 4.22
N ALA A 95 12.90 15.02 5.54
CA ALA A 95 13.77 16.02 6.16
C ALA A 95 15.26 15.70 5.93
N ILE A 96 15.65 14.43 6.01
CA ILE A 96 16.99 13.94 5.66
C ILE A 96 17.26 14.18 4.18
N TRP A 97 16.31 13.86 3.27
CA TRP A 97 16.45 14.11 1.86
C TRP A 97 16.73 15.59 1.56
N VAL A 98 15.95 16.52 2.12
CA VAL A 98 16.15 17.96 1.98
C VAL A 98 17.52 18.37 2.48
N SER A 99 17.94 17.84 3.65
CA SER A 99 19.20 18.19 4.29
C SER A 99 20.42 17.76 3.45
N VAL A 100 20.40 16.54 2.95
CA VAL A 100 21.46 15.99 2.08
C VAL A 100 21.49 16.76 0.77
N THR A 101 20.35 16.95 0.11
CA THR A 101 20.22 17.70 -1.14
C THR A 101 20.78 19.13 -1.01
N CYS A 102 20.40 19.85 0.05
CA CYS A 102 20.87 21.22 0.27
C CYS A 102 22.34 21.30 0.66
N SER A 103 22.89 20.33 1.34
CA SER A 103 24.32 20.28 1.67
C SER A 103 25.15 20.18 0.40
N TRP A 104 24.75 19.32 -0.54
CA TRP A 104 25.38 19.19 -1.85
C TRP A 104 25.20 20.44 -2.71
N PHE A 105 24.01 21.04 -2.70
CA PHE A 105 23.73 22.27 -3.44
C PHE A 105 24.60 23.44 -3.00
N ARG A 106 24.97 23.52 -1.72
CA ARG A 106 25.81 24.59 -1.16
C ARG A 106 27.31 24.38 -1.42
N SER A 107 27.78 23.15 -1.45
CA SER A 107 29.21 22.85 -1.57
C SER A 107 29.80 23.12 -2.95
N GLY A 108 28.96 23.20 -4.02
CA GLY A 108 29.46 23.36 -5.37
C GLY A 108 28.56 24.10 -6.38
N LEU A 109 27.26 24.25 -6.09
CA LEU A 109 26.29 24.53 -7.13
C LEU A 109 25.73 25.96 -7.16
N ILE A 110 25.78 26.71 -6.05
CA ILE A 110 25.19 28.07 -5.96
C ILE A 110 26.14 29.17 -6.44
N LYS A 111 27.46 28.97 -6.38
CA LYS A 111 28.47 30.00 -6.69
C LYS A 111 28.72 30.19 -8.17
N GLU A 112 28.46 29.20 -9.01
CA GLU A 112 28.63 29.24 -10.46
C GLU A 112 27.29 29.18 -11.19
N GLN A 113 27.22 29.80 -12.38
CA GLN A 113 26.12 29.57 -13.31
C GLN A 113 26.22 28.11 -13.80
N LEU A 114 25.44 27.19 -13.19
CA LEU A 114 25.42 25.81 -13.60
C LEU A 114 25.04 25.68 -15.08
N SER A 115 25.85 24.94 -15.83
CA SER A 115 25.46 24.48 -17.15
C SER A 115 24.20 23.63 -17.08
N TRP A 116 23.44 23.58 -18.17
CA TRP A 116 22.24 22.72 -18.27
C TRP A 116 22.53 21.26 -17.89
N ILE A 117 23.64 20.70 -18.37
CA ILE A 117 24.04 19.30 -18.06
C ILE A 117 24.19 19.08 -16.54
N LYS A 118 24.81 20.03 -15.82
CA LYS A 118 24.99 19.95 -14.37
C LYS A 118 23.63 20.01 -13.63
N ARG A 119 22.70 20.88 -14.08
CA ARG A 119 21.34 20.95 -13.49
C ARG A 119 20.55 19.69 -13.76
N PHE A 120 20.61 19.17 -14.99
CA PHE A 120 19.99 17.91 -15.39
C PHE A 120 20.50 16.74 -14.54
N GLY A 121 21.84 16.54 -14.48
CA GLY A 121 22.45 15.49 -13.66
C GLY A 121 22.12 15.60 -12.17
N PHE A 122 22.05 16.83 -11.65
CA PHE A 122 21.63 17.07 -10.28
C PHE A 122 20.17 16.69 -10.05
N GLY A 123 19.27 17.03 -10.96
CA GLY A 123 17.86 16.63 -10.90
C GLY A 123 17.68 15.11 -10.82
N LEU A 124 18.42 14.36 -11.67
CA LEU A 124 18.43 12.89 -11.63
C LEU A 124 18.97 12.34 -10.30
N PHE A 125 20.09 12.91 -9.82
CA PHE A 125 20.68 12.49 -8.55
C PHE A 125 19.74 12.70 -7.37
N VAL A 126 19.07 13.86 -7.29
CA VAL A 126 18.15 14.19 -6.20
C VAL A 126 16.90 13.31 -6.24
N ALA A 127 16.42 12.95 -7.44
CA ALA A 127 15.34 12.00 -7.61
C ALA A 127 15.75 10.57 -7.20
N ALA A 128 16.96 10.13 -7.58
CA ALA A 128 17.50 8.84 -7.15
C ALA A 128 17.70 8.77 -5.62
N LEU A 129 18.16 9.87 -5.00
CA LEU A 129 18.29 9.96 -3.55
C LEU A 129 16.94 9.83 -2.84
N TRP A 130 15.87 10.44 -3.37
CA TRP A 130 14.51 10.27 -2.84
C TRP A 130 14.09 8.81 -2.86
N VAL A 131 14.26 8.15 -4.00
CA VAL A 131 13.93 6.72 -4.16
C VAL A 131 14.75 5.86 -3.19
N GLY A 132 16.05 6.11 -3.07
CA GLY A 132 16.89 5.41 -2.10
C GLY A 132 16.39 5.54 -0.65
N ILE A 133 15.90 6.72 -0.29
CA ILE A 133 15.32 6.98 1.03
C ILE A 133 13.96 6.27 1.19
N GLU A 134 13.09 6.25 0.19
CA GLU A 134 11.85 5.44 0.22
C GLU A 134 12.16 3.95 0.35
N MET A 135 13.19 3.45 -0.34
CA MET A 135 13.62 2.04 -0.22
C MET A 135 14.17 1.71 1.17
N ILE A 136 14.85 2.66 1.84
CA ILE A 136 15.28 2.51 3.24
C ILE A 136 14.05 2.49 4.15
N GLN A 137 13.11 3.43 3.98
CA GLN A 137 11.86 3.47 4.75
C GLN A 137 11.05 2.16 4.63
N ALA A 138 11.06 1.53 3.46
CA ALA A 138 10.39 0.25 3.23
C ALA A 138 11.00 -0.94 3.98
N ARG A 139 12.20 -0.79 4.56
CA ARG A 139 12.96 -1.90 5.17
C ARG A 139 13.36 -1.66 6.62
N LEU A 140 13.60 -0.39 6.99
CA LEU A 140 14.10 -0.04 8.31
C LEU A 140 13.07 -0.36 9.40
N PHE A 141 13.47 -1.10 10.44
CA PHE A 141 12.61 -1.57 11.54
C PHE A 141 11.37 -2.34 11.08
N GLY A 142 11.54 -3.24 10.12
CA GLY A 142 10.44 -4.01 9.52
C GLY A 142 9.76 -3.30 8.34
N GLY A 143 10.00 -1.98 8.19
CA GLY A 143 9.54 -1.16 7.08
C GLY A 143 8.14 -0.58 7.29
N TYR A 144 7.93 0.62 6.74
CA TYR A 144 6.62 1.25 6.65
C TYR A 144 6.44 1.92 5.27
N PRO A 145 6.18 1.12 4.22
CA PRO A 145 6.04 1.62 2.84
C PRO A 145 4.64 2.20 2.57
N TRP A 146 4.15 3.06 3.45
CA TRP A 146 2.85 3.70 3.33
C TRP A 146 2.98 5.12 2.78
N ASN A 147 2.12 5.46 1.80
CA ASN A 147 2.10 6.78 1.20
C ASN A 147 3.47 7.21 0.61
N PHE A 148 4.09 6.34 -0.22
CA PHE A 148 5.17 6.74 -1.09
C PHE A 148 4.66 7.75 -2.12
N LEU A 149 5.54 8.66 -2.55
CA LEU A 149 5.14 9.75 -3.43
C LEU A 149 4.50 9.27 -4.73
N GLY A 150 5.01 8.17 -5.30
CA GLY A 150 4.46 7.56 -6.51
C GLY A 150 3.03 7.06 -6.35
N VAL A 151 2.64 6.66 -5.15
CA VAL A 151 1.27 6.15 -4.89
C VAL A 151 0.20 7.21 -5.13
N THR A 152 0.54 8.51 -5.03
CA THR A 152 -0.39 9.60 -5.35
C THR A 152 -0.97 9.51 -6.77
N GLN A 153 -0.23 8.87 -7.70
CA GLN A 153 -0.61 8.78 -9.11
C GLN A 153 -1.41 7.51 -9.46
N PHE A 154 -1.88 6.75 -8.49
CA PHE A 154 -2.51 5.44 -8.71
C PHE A 154 -3.70 5.45 -9.69
N GLU A 155 -4.34 6.59 -9.91
CA GLU A 155 -5.43 6.76 -10.89
C GLU A 155 -4.92 7.12 -12.30
N ASN A 156 -3.70 7.62 -12.44
CA ASN A 156 -3.11 7.96 -13.74
C ASN A 156 -2.58 6.70 -14.43
N LYS A 157 -3.50 5.88 -14.98
CA LYS A 157 -3.20 4.54 -15.48
C LYS A 157 -2.06 4.50 -16.52
N PRO A 158 -1.98 5.41 -17.51
CA PRO A 158 -0.86 5.39 -18.45
C PRO A 158 0.47 5.64 -17.77
N LEU A 159 0.57 6.62 -16.86
CA LEU A 159 1.81 6.96 -16.19
C LEU A 159 2.34 5.83 -15.32
N ILE A 160 1.46 5.21 -14.53
CA ILE A 160 1.86 4.19 -13.55
C ILE A 160 2.30 2.87 -14.20
N GLN A 161 2.10 2.66 -15.52
CA GLN A 161 2.58 1.45 -16.21
C GLN A 161 4.10 1.31 -16.16
N ILE A 162 4.85 2.38 -15.95
CA ILE A 162 6.30 2.32 -15.72
C ILE A 162 6.65 1.44 -14.51
N ALA A 163 5.73 1.27 -13.57
CA ALA A 163 5.94 0.41 -12.42
C ALA A 163 6.16 -1.08 -12.80
N SER A 164 5.77 -1.51 -14.00
CA SER A 164 6.11 -2.84 -14.52
C SER A 164 7.62 -3.04 -14.77
N ILE A 165 8.40 -1.96 -14.76
CA ILE A 165 9.85 -1.96 -14.98
C ILE A 165 10.59 -1.54 -13.70
N THR A 166 10.09 -0.52 -13.02
CA THR A 166 10.82 0.17 -11.95
C THR A 166 10.14 0.08 -10.57
N GLY A 167 8.98 -0.57 -10.51
CA GLY A 167 8.11 -0.50 -9.35
C GLY A 167 7.53 0.91 -9.13
N VAL A 168 6.82 1.09 -8.03
CA VAL A 168 6.26 2.38 -7.59
C VAL A 168 7.36 3.47 -7.48
N TYR A 169 8.58 3.05 -7.25
CA TYR A 169 9.75 3.91 -7.09
C TYR A 169 10.06 4.74 -8.33
N GLY A 170 9.85 4.20 -9.54
CA GLY A 170 10.02 4.96 -10.78
C GLY A 170 9.03 6.10 -10.90
N VAL A 171 7.81 5.94 -10.43
CA VAL A 171 6.82 7.03 -10.40
C VAL A 171 7.24 8.11 -9.41
N SER A 172 7.71 7.73 -8.20
CA SER A 172 8.30 8.69 -7.24
C SER A 172 9.48 9.44 -7.86
N PHE A 173 10.37 8.73 -8.57
CA PHE A 173 11.51 9.33 -9.26
C PHE A 173 11.08 10.41 -10.26
N LEU A 174 10.09 10.12 -11.11
CA LEU A 174 9.59 11.06 -12.12
C LEU A 174 9.01 12.33 -11.49
N ILE A 175 8.22 12.16 -10.43
CA ILE A 175 7.63 13.29 -9.71
C ILE A 175 8.73 14.20 -9.15
N VAL A 176 9.73 13.63 -8.48
CA VAL A 176 10.83 14.40 -7.89
C VAL A 176 11.66 15.08 -8.97
N TRP A 177 12.02 14.35 -10.03
CA TRP A 177 12.83 14.89 -11.12
C TRP A 177 12.13 16.07 -11.79
N LEU A 178 10.87 15.94 -12.19
CA LEU A 178 10.12 17.04 -12.81
C LEU A 178 9.94 18.22 -11.83
N SER A 179 9.62 17.95 -10.57
CA SER A 179 9.44 18.98 -9.54
C SER A 179 10.72 19.82 -9.34
N VAL A 180 11.88 19.18 -9.29
CA VAL A 180 13.17 19.85 -9.16
C VAL A 180 13.54 20.59 -10.45
N SER A 181 13.21 20.05 -11.61
CA SER A 181 13.39 20.71 -12.91
C SER A 181 12.55 21.98 -13.03
N LEU A 182 11.31 21.96 -12.58
CA LEU A 182 10.45 23.15 -12.48
C LEU A 182 11.04 24.20 -11.53
N LEU A 183 11.63 23.77 -10.41
CA LEU A 183 12.34 24.69 -9.51
C LEU A 183 13.51 25.38 -10.22
N PHE A 184 14.34 24.62 -10.96
CA PHE A 184 15.45 25.22 -11.71
C PHE A 184 14.97 26.19 -12.76
N ALA A 185 13.95 25.83 -13.54
CA ALA A 185 13.35 26.73 -14.52
C ALA A 185 12.85 28.03 -13.86
N GLY A 186 12.16 27.96 -12.74
CA GLY A 186 11.70 29.11 -11.97
C GLY A 186 12.86 30.01 -11.50
N ILE A 187 13.97 29.43 -11.07
CA ILE A 187 15.19 30.20 -10.71
C ILE A 187 15.77 30.91 -11.91
N GLN A 188 15.85 30.25 -13.09
CA GLN A 188 16.38 30.87 -14.30
C GLN A 188 15.49 32.01 -14.84
N ILE A 189 14.18 31.81 -14.81
CA ILE A 189 13.20 32.87 -15.18
C ILE A 189 13.38 34.09 -14.26
N ARG A 190 13.50 33.88 -12.96
CA ARG A 190 13.70 34.96 -11.98
C ARG A 190 15.00 35.70 -12.17
N LYS A 191 16.07 35.04 -12.64
CA LYS A 191 17.35 35.64 -12.98
C LYS A 191 17.30 36.46 -14.27
N LYS A 192 16.16 36.55 -14.98
CA LYS A 192 15.94 37.23 -16.23
C LYS A 192 17.00 36.86 -17.29
N SER A 193 17.26 35.55 -17.45
CA SER A 193 18.17 35.06 -18.48
C SER A 193 17.70 35.54 -19.85
N ALA A 194 18.60 36.19 -20.60
CA ALA A 194 18.30 36.70 -21.94
C ALA A 194 17.94 35.58 -22.94
N ASN A 195 18.42 34.39 -22.70
CA ASN A 195 18.14 33.23 -23.54
C ASN A 195 17.05 32.33 -22.88
N PRO A 196 15.82 32.26 -23.43
CA PRO A 196 14.75 31.44 -22.90
C PRO A 196 15.06 29.93 -22.93
N TRP A 197 15.90 29.48 -23.84
CA TRP A 197 16.29 28.08 -23.94
C TRP A 197 16.99 27.55 -22.67
N VAL A 198 17.55 28.44 -21.86
CA VAL A 198 18.20 28.06 -20.59
C VAL A 198 17.22 27.44 -19.60
N TRP A 199 15.99 27.96 -19.51
CA TRP A 199 14.97 27.39 -18.61
C TRP A 199 14.05 26.42 -19.31
N VAL A 200 13.79 26.59 -20.62
CA VAL A 200 12.99 25.66 -21.42
C VAL A 200 13.62 24.27 -21.41
N SER A 201 14.95 24.19 -21.58
CA SER A 201 15.65 22.90 -21.56
C SER A 201 15.55 22.14 -20.22
N ASP A 202 15.42 22.87 -19.10
CA ASP A 202 15.25 22.24 -17.80
C ASP A 202 13.90 21.49 -17.68
N VAL A 203 12.86 21.97 -18.35
CA VAL A 203 11.49 21.43 -18.26
C VAL A 203 11.17 20.48 -19.42
N ILE A 204 11.60 20.80 -20.64
CA ILE A 204 11.19 20.07 -21.84
C ILE A 204 11.62 18.61 -21.81
N VAL A 205 12.84 18.33 -21.32
CA VAL A 205 13.36 16.95 -21.29
C VAL A 205 12.60 16.07 -20.30
N PRO A 206 12.38 16.44 -19.02
CA PRO A 206 11.53 15.66 -18.13
C PRO A 206 10.10 15.52 -18.64
N CYS A 207 9.51 16.58 -19.22
CA CYS A 207 8.16 16.52 -19.78
C CYS A 207 8.06 15.54 -20.95
N LEU A 208 9.00 15.57 -21.89
CA LEU A 208 9.04 14.61 -22.99
C LEU A 208 9.23 13.17 -22.49
N PHE A 209 10.02 12.98 -21.45
CA PHE A 209 10.21 11.67 -20.84
C PHE A 209 8.92 11.15 -20.17
N VAL A 210 8.24 11.98 -19.39
CA VAL A 210 6.93 11.65 -18.80
C VAL A 210 5.90 11.36 -19.88
N MET A 211 5.88 12.15 -20.96
CA MET A 211 4.99 11.92 -22.10
C MET A 211 5.30 10.58 -22.78
N GLY A 212 6.57 10.26 -23.01
CA GLY A 212 6.99 8.98 -23.58
C GLY A 212 6.55 7.80 -22.71
N ILE A 213 6.64 7.93 -21.38
CA ILE A 213 6.12 6.92 -20.43
C ILE A 213 4.61 6.79 -20.53
N CYS A 214 3.86 7.89 -20.64
CA CYS A 214 2.42 7.83 -20.83
C CYS A 214 2.06 7.14 -22.16
N VAL A 215 2.78 7.43 -23.24
CA VAL A 215 2.61 6.75 -24.52
C VAL A 215 2.89 5.24 -24.40
N PHE A 216 3.99 4.86 -23.76
CA PHE A 216 4.28 3.45 -23.42
C PHE A 216 3.13 2.81 -22.65
N GLY A 217 2.61 3.51 -21.64
CA GLY A 217 1.50 3.01 -20.83
C GLY A 217 0.20 2.86 -21.61
N PHE A 218 -0.12 3.77 -22.51
CA PHE A 218 -1.27 3.62 -23.41
C PHE A 218 -1.15 2.38 -24.30
N PHE A 219 0.02 2.17 -24.91
CA PHE A 219 0.24 0.95 -25.72
C PHE A 219 0.16 -0.33 -24.89
N ARG A 220 0.72 -0.31 -23.67
CA ARG A 220 0.67 -1.46 -22.76
C ARG A 220 -0.76 -1.82 -22.36
N ILE A 221 -1.58 -0.83 -21.99
CA ILE A 221 -2.98 -1.04 -21.60
C ILE A 221 -3.83 -1.47 -22.81
N GLY A 222 -3.54 -0.94 -24.00
CA GLY A 222 -4.26 -1.24 -25.23
C GLY A 222 -3.84 -2.54 -25.92
N ALA A 223 -2.78 -3.19 -25.44
CA ALA A 223 -2.35 -4.47 -26.01
C ALA A 223 -3.43 -5.54 -25.83
N LEU A 224 -3.72 -6.26 -26.91
CA LEU A 224 -4.64 -7.41 -26.86
C LEU A 224 -4.06 -8.47 -25.92
N GLN A 225 -4.90 -9.03 -25.07
CA GLN A 225 -4.56 -10.08 -24.14
C GLN A 225 -5.41 -11.32 -24.44
N ASP A 226 -4.75 -12.45 -24.56
CA ASP A 226 -5.44 -13.71 -24.69
C ASP A 226 -5.99 -14.13 -23.33
N VAL A 227 -7.30 -14.17 -23.24
CA VAL A 227 -8.01 -14.65 -22.05
C VAL A 227 -8.17 -16.16 -22.18
N SER A 228 -7.45 -16.91 -21.34
CA SER A 228 -7.53 -18.37 -21.36
C SER A 228 -8.84 -18.88 -20.75
N THR A 229 -9.27 -18.27 -19.66
CA THR A 229 -10.51 -18.60 -18.96
C THR A 229 -10.96 -17.44 -18.08
N ARG A 230 -12.20 -17.52 -17.60
CA ARG A 230 -12.74 -16.60 -16.59
C ARG A 230 -13.02 -17.38 -15.33
N VAL A 231 -12.66 -16.84 -14.19
CA VAL A 231 -12.88 -17.46 -12.89
C VAL A 231 -13.79 -16.55 -12.06
N LYS A 232 -14.84 -17.11 -11.49
CA LYS A 232 -15.83 -16.40 -10.71
C LYS A 232 -15.54 -16.53 -9.22
N PHE A 233 -15.32 -15.39 -8.57
CA PHE A 233 -15.12 -15.31 -7.13
C PHE A 233 -16.35 -14.68 -6.46
N ALA A 234 -16.85 -15.33 -5.42
CA ALA A 234 -17.81 -14.72 -4.49
C ALA A 234 -17.03 -14.23 -3.27
N VAL A 235 -16.95 -12.92 -3.08
CA VAL A 235 -16.23 -12.29 -1.99
C VAL A 235 -17.23 -11.79 -0.97
N VAL A 236 -17.13 -12.31 0.25
CA VAL A 236 -17.99 -11.95 1.38
C VAL A 236 -17.37 -10.80 2.16
N GLN A 237 -18.16 -9.78 2.44
CA GLN A 237 -17.81 -8.64 3.30
C GLN A 237 -18.76 -8.62 4.49
N PRO A 238 -18.41 -9.23 5.64
CA PRO A 238 -19.34 -9.37 6.76
C PRO A 238 -19.50 -8.10 7.58
N SER A 239 -18.59 -7.13 7.44
CA SER A 239 -18.61 -5.87 8.18
C SER A 239 -18.73 -6.06 9.70
N ILE A 240 -17.89 -6.96 10.24
CA ILE A 240 -17.83 -7.24 11.68
C ILE A 240 -17.04 -6.12 12.36
N PRO A 241 -17.63 -5.40 13.35
CA PRO A 241 -16.92 -4.39 14.12
C PRO A 241 -15.68 -4.97 14.82
N GLN A 242 -14.56 -4.24 14.81
CA GLN A 242 -13.30 -4.71 15.39
C GLN A 242 -13.41 -5.07 16.87
N GLN A 243 -14.25 -4.35 17.62
CA GLN A 243 -14.49 -4.63 19.03
C GLN A 243 -15.10 -6.03 19.25
N LEU A 244 -16.05 -6.43 18.39
CA LEU A 244 -16.64 -7.78 18.44
C LEU A 244 -15.64 -8.88 18.08
N ILE A 245 -14.62 -8.58 17.26
CA ILE A 245 -13.58 -9.57 16.95
C ILE A 245 -12.75 -9.91 18.20
N TRP A 246 -12.61 -8.96 19.12
CA TRP A 246 -11.86 -9.15 20.38
C TRP A 246 -12.73 -9.62 21.54
N GLU A 247 -14.05 -9.55 21.41
CA GLU A 247 -14.98 -9.92 22.47
C GLU A 247 -15.20 -11.43 22.51
N SER A 248 -14.85 -12.06 23.63
CA SER A 248 -15.08 -13.47 23.86
C SER A 248 -16.60 -13.75 23.88
N GLY A 249 -17.02 -14.85 23.23
CA GLY A 249 -18.43 -15.24 23.13
C GLY A 249 -19.18 -14.65 21.94
N SER A 250 -18.52 -13.83 21.10
CA SER A 250 -19.09 -13.30 19.84
C SER A 250 -18.88 -14.24 18.65
N GLU A 251 -18.12 -15.33 18.83
CA GLU A 251 -17.65 -16.24 17.79
C GLU A 251 -18.81 -16.83 16.96
N GLU A 252 -19.84 -17.30 17.65
CA GLU A 252 -21.00 -17.92 16.98
C GLU A 252 -21.80 -16.93 16.15
N SER A 253 -22.04 -15.73 16.67
CA SER A 253 -22.74 -14.66 15.97
C SER A 253 -21.95 -14.18 14.72
N ARG A 254 -20.63 -14.06 14.83
CA ARG A 254 -19.74 -13.68 13.72
C ARG A 254 -19.77 -14.73 12.62
N LEU A 255 -19.59 -16.00 12.99
CA LEU A 255 -19.63 -17.10 12.04
C LEU A 255 -21.01 -17.23 11.39
N GLY A 256 -22.10 -17.13 12.16
CA GLY A 256 -23.46 -17.17 11.64
C GLY A 256 -23.70 -16.12 10.54
N LYS A 257 -23.25 -14.88 10.76
CA LYS A 257 -23.35 -13.80 9.75
C LYS A 257 -22.57 -14.11 8.47
N VAL A 258 -21.36 -14.65 8.61
CA VAL A 258 -20.53 -15.00 7.45
C VAL A 258 -21.14 -16.16 6.67
N LEU A 259 -21.71 -17.15 7.36
CA LEU A 259 -22.40 -18.29 6.72
C LEU A 259 -23.64 -17.84 5.97
N GLU A 260 -24.51 -17.02 6.56
CA GLU A 260 -25.70 -16.46 5.91
C GLU A 260 -25.35 -15.74 4.60
N LEU A 261 -24.35 -14.86 4.63
CA LEU A 261 -23.89 -14.15 3.44
C LEU A 261 -23.26 -15.10 2.40
N SER A 262 -22.60 -16.17 2.86
CA SER A 262 -22.02 -17.18 1.99
C SER A 262 -23.08 -18.00 1.27
N GLU A 263 -24.13 -18.42 1.94
CA GLU A 263 -25.27 -19.14 1.33
C GLU A 263 -25.90 -18.33 0.22
N LEU A 264 -26.13 -17.03 0.44
CA LEU A 264 -26.63 -16.12 -0.59
C LEU A 264 -25.65 -15.97 -1.76
N ALA A 265 -24.35 -15.83 -1.47
CA ALA A 265 -23.32 -15.69 -2.49
C ALA A 265 -23.16 -16.94 -3.35
N LEU A 266 -23.32 -18.13 -2.76
CA LEU A 266 -23.24 -19.43 -3.45
C LEU A 266 -24.37 -19.64 -4.48
N LEU A 267 -25.51 -18.93 -4.36
CA LEU A 267 -26.57 -18.96 -5.37
C LEU A 267 -26.10 -18.47 -6.73
N SER A 268 -25.03 -17.65 -6.78
CA SER A 268 -24.42 -17.19 -8.03
C SER A 268 -23.53 -18.24 -8.72
N LYS A 269 -23.35 -19.42 -8.13
CA LYS A 269 -22.50 -20.53 -8.59
C LYS A 269 -21.06 -20.03 -8.89
N PRO A 270 -20.32 -19.54 -7.88
CA PRO A 270 -18.93 -19.12 -8.06
C PRO A 270 -18.01 -20.34 -8.16
N ASP A 271 -16.80 -20.11 -8.71
CA ASP A 271 -15.71 -21.09 -8.69
C ASP A 271 -14.97 -21.09 -7.34
N PHE A 272 -14.98 -19.97 -6.64
CA PHE A 272 -14.36 -19.79 -5.31
C PHE A 272 -15.21 -18.91 -4.40
N LEU A 273 -15.30 -19.31 -3.13
CA LEU A 273 -15.82 -18.47 -2.05
C LEU A 273 -14.62 -17.87 -1.30
N VAL A 274 -14.68 -16.56 -0.97
CA VAL A 274 -13.56 -15.87 -0.29
C VAL A 274 -14.09 -15.09 0.92
N TRP A 275 -13.53 -15.38 2.08
CA TRP A 275 -13.75 -14.65 3.33
C TRP A 275 -12.54 -13.80 3.68
N PRO A 276 -12.73 -12.63 4.29
CA PRO A 276 -11.63 -11.73 4.63
C PRO A 276 -10.79 -12.22 5.84
N GLU A 277 -9.78 -11.41 6.20
CA GLU A 277 -8.90 -11.64 7.35
C GLU A 277 -9.70 -11.71 8.65
N SER A 278 -9.40 -12.70 9.50
CA SER A 278 -9.90 -12.86 10.89
C SER A 278 -11.41 -12.68 11.06
N SER A 279 -12.20 -12.94 10.02
CA SER A 279 -13.64 -12.65 10.01
C SER A 279 -14.48 -13.66 10.78
N ALA A 280 -14.03 -14.93 10.84
CA ALA A 280 -14.78 -15.97 11.50
C ALA A 280 -13.86 -17.01 12.18
N PRO A 281 -14.00 -17.23 13.48
CA PRO A 281 -13.35 -18.35 14.14
C PRO A 281 -14.06 -19.64 13.72
N ILE A 282 -13.33 -20.55 13.10
CA ILE A 282 -13.84 -21.88 12.79
C ILE A 282 -13.58 -22.78 14.00
N THR A 283 -14.62 -23.04 14.76
CA THR A 283 -14.57 -24.01 15.86
C THR A 283 -14.71 -25.44 15.34
N GLN A 284 -14.20 -26.43 16.09
CA GLN A 284 -14.38 -27.84 15.73
C GLN A 284 -15.84 -28.23 15.60
N GLU A 285 -16.74 -27.61 16.36
CA GLU A 285 -18.18 -27.88 16.35
C GLU A 285 -18.86 -27.38 15.06
N LYS A 286 -18.42 -26.27 14.50
CA LYS A 286 -18.98 -25.64 13.27
C LYS A 286 -18.34 -26.15 11.98
N TRP A 287 -17.21 -26.82 12.08
CA TRP A 287 -16.51 -27.38 10.93
C TRP A 287 -17.38 -28.31 10.06
N PRO A 288 -18.20 -29.24 10.64
CA PRO A 288 -19.07 -30.10 9.84
C PRO A 288 -20.09 -29.29 8.99
N GLN A 289 -20.74 -28.29 9.59
CA GLN A 289 -21.71 -27.43 8.89
C GLN A 289 -21.07 -26.67 7.72
N LEU A 290 -19.90 -26.07 7.95
CA LEU A 290 -19.15 -25.39 6.90
C LEU A 290 -18.77 -26.37 5.77
N LYS A 291 -18.28 -27.55 6.13
CA LYS A 291 -17.91 -28.58 5.16
C LYS A 291 -19.11 -29.06 4.34
N GLU A 292 -20.26 -29.27 4.96
CA GLU A 292 -21.48 -29.67 4.27
C GLU A 292 -21.94 -28.59 3.26
N MET A 293 -21.91 -27.31 3.66
CA MET A 293 -22.21 -26.17 2.78
C MET A 293 -21.28 -26.14 1.56
N LEU A 294 -19.97 -26.29 1.76
CA LEU A 294 -19.00 -26.26 0.67
C LEU A 294 -19.14 -27.47 -0.27
N LEU A 295 -19.35 -28.66 0.28
CA LEU A 295 -19.57 -29.88 -0.50
C LEU A 295 -20.86 -29.81 -1.32
N SER A 296 -21.97 -29.34 -0.74
CA SER A 296 -23.25 -29.20 -1.45
C SER A 296 -23.17 -28.18 -2.58
N ALA A 297 -22.41 -27.11 -2.41
CA ALA A 297 -22.19 -26.09 -3.43
C ALA A 297 -21.11 -26.49 -4.45
N ASN A 298 -20.25 -27.45 -4.14
CA ASN A 298 -19.06 -27.84 -4.90
C ASN A 298 -18.10 -26.66 -5.14
N VAL A 299 -17.86 -25.84 -4.10
CA VAL A 299 -17.04 -24.61 -4.15
C VAL A 299 -15.98 -24.62 -3.07
N PRO A 300 -14.68 -24.49 -3.42
CA PRO A 300 -13.61 -24.34 -2.45
C PRO A 300 -13.66 -22.98 -1.75
N LEU A 301 -13.12 -22.91 -0.52
CA LEU A 301 -13.11 -21.70 0.30
C LEU A 301 -11.69 -21.20 0.53
N ILE A 302 -11.49 -19.88 0.37
CA ILE A 302 -10.31 -19.16 0.82
C ILE A 302 -10.72 -18.27 1.98
N LEU A 303 -10.01 -18.36 3.13
CA LEU A 303 -10.39 -17.60 4.31
C LEU A 303 -9.20 -17.21 5.18
N GLY A 304 -9.37 -16.13 5.94
CA GLY A 304 -8.45 -15.75 7.01
C GLY A 304 -8.74 -16.55 8.30
N VAL A 305 -7.71 -17.15 8.87
CA VAL A 305 -7.80 -17.95 10.08
C VAL A 305 -6.59 -17.70 11.00
N ASP A 306 -6.77 -17.93 12.31
CA ASP A 306 -5.65 -18.02 13.23
C ASP A 306 -5.17 -19.49 13.25
N ASP A 307 -3.90 -19.71 12.90
CA ASP A 307 -3.26 -21.02 12.91
C ASP A 307 -2.35 -21.15 14.13
N VAL A 308 -2.29 -22.35 14.69
CA VAL A 308 -1.55 -22.65 15.92
C VAL A 308 -0.65 -23.85 15.70
N GLU A 309 0.62 -23.69 16.05
CA GLU A 309 1.60 -24.78 15.96
C GLU A 309 2.36 -24.92 17.28
N LYS A 310 2.46 -26.13 17.79
CA LYS A 310 3.31 -26.40 18.95
C LYS A 310 4.77 -26.27 18.54
N ASP A 311 5.54 -25.49 19.31
CA ASP A 311 6.98 -25.34 19.09
C ASP A 311 7.66 -26.71 19.33
N PRO A 312 8.43 -27.24 18.37
CA PRO A 312 9.10 -28.54 18.52
C PRO A 312 10.07 -28.60 19.68
N ASP A 313 10.70 -27.46 20.02
CA ASP A 313 11.77 -27.36 21.01
C ASP A 313 11.29 -26.88 22.40
N SER A 314 9.98 -26.62 22.54
CA SER A 314 9.40 -26.13 23.79
C SER A 314 7.93 -26.53 23.97
N GLU A 315 7.40 -26.38 25.21
CA GLU A 315 5.96 -26.58 25.49
C GLU A 315 5.09 -25.39 25.04
N LYS A 316 5.65 -24.40 24.29
CA LYS A 316 4.95 -23.19 23.86
C LYS A 316 4.22 -23.41 22.55
N TYR A 317 3.18 -22.63 22.34
CA TYR A 317 2.45 -22.57 21.09
C TYR A 317 2.81 -21.27 20.34
N ASN A 318 3.04 -21.38 19.05
CA ASN A 318 3.17 -20.28 18.12
C ASN A 318 1.83 -20.02 17.45
N TYR A 319 1.37 -18.79 17.51
CA TYR A 319 0.13 -18.33 16.87
C TYR A 319 0.47 -17.57 15.60
N TYR A 320 -0.28 -17.79 14.53
CA TYR A 320 -0.05 -17.19 13.22
C TYR A 320 -1.35 -16.61 12.67
N ASN A 321 -1.31 -15.36 12.20
CA ASN A 321 -2.34 -14.83 11.32
C ASN A 321 -2.14 -15.49 9.94
N SER A 322 -3.17 -16.18 9.42
CA SER A 322 -3.01 -17.09 8.29
C SER A 322 -4.14 -16.95 7.28
N ALA A 323 -3.87 -17.34 6.04
CA ALA A 323 -4.86 -17.61 5.01
C ALA A 323 -4.88 -19.10 4.73
N ALA A 324 -6.06 -19.68 4.67
CA ALA A 324 -6.26 -21.08 4.35
C ALA A 324 -7.04 -21.25 3.04
N PHE A 325 -6.65 -22.24 2.25
CA PHE A 325 -7.41 -22.77 1.14
C PHE A 325 -8.00 -24.12 1.57
N ILE A 326 -9.33 -24.23 1.55
CA ILE A 326 -10.08 -25.44 1.90
C ILE A 326 -10.59 -26.08 0.61
N PRO A 327 -10.01 -27.20 0.17
CA PRO A 327 -10.46 -27.91 -1.02
C PRO A 327 -11.77 -28.67 -0.75
N ILE A 328 -12.48 -29.00 -1.83
CA ILE A 328 -13.76 -29.75 -1.76
C ILE A 328 -13.59 -31.27 -1.75
N ASP A 329 -12.45 -31.77 -2.23
CA ASP A 329 -12.17 -33.21 -2.40
C ASP A 329 -11.76 -33.93 -1.10
N GLY A 330 -11.72 -33.23 0.03
CA GLY A 330 -11.33 -33.77 1.32
C GLY A 330 -9.81 -33.79 1.56
N GLU A 331 -9.02 -33.23 0.65
CA GLU A 331 -7.59 -32.99 0.87
C GLU A 331 -7.37 -32.04 2.08
N LYS A 332 -6.15 -32.06 2.61
CA LYS A 332 -5.78 -31.19 3.72
C LYS A 332 -5.77 -29.72 3.28
N PRO A 333 -6.22 -28.80 4.15
CA PRO A 333 -6.10 -27.36 3.89
C PRO A 333 -4.67 -26.95 3.61
N ILE A 334 -4.51 -26.04 2.64
CA ILE A 334 -3.22 -25.41 2.36
C ILE A 334 -3.17 -24.09 3.13
N ILE A 335 -2.17 -23.91 3.99
CA ILE A 335 -2.08 -22.75 4.90
C ILE A 335 -0.90 -21.86 4.52
N TYR A 336 -1.17 -20.57 4.35
CA TYR A 336 -0.20 -19.51 4.26
C TYR A 336 -0.19 -18.71 5.56
N ARG A 337 0.95 -18.57 6.21
CA ARG A 337 1.16 -17.79 7.43
C ARG A 337 1.74 -16.42 7.08
N LYS A 338 1.13 -15.36 7.57
CA LYS A 338 1.54 -13.97 7.34
C LYS A 338 3.01 -13.75 7.67
N ARG A 339 3.75 -13.17 6.74
CA ARG A 339 5.20 -12.97 6.84
C ARG A 339 5.60 -11.58 7.34
N ARG A 340 4.79 -10.57 7.01
CA ARG A 340 5.02 -9.18 7.41
C ARG A 340 3.98 -8.76 8.44
N LEU A 341 4.35 -8.89 9.70
CA LEU A 341 3.48 -8.55 10.83
C LEU A 341 3.44 -7.04 11.08
N VAL A 342 2.27 -6.55 11.49
CA VAL A 342 2.05 -5.16 11.86
C VAL A 342 2.55 -4.92 13.28
N MET A 343 3.52 -4.01 13.41
CA MET A 343 4.07 -3.61 14.72
C MET A 343 2.96 -3.03 15.62
N PHE A 344 2.86 -3.47 16.87
CA PHE A 344 1.82 -3.16 17.86
C PHE A 344 0.40 -3.63 17.50
N GLY A 345 0.16 -4.08 16.28
CA GLY A 345 -1.13 -4.67 15.88
C GLY A 345 -1.12 -6.20 15.88
N GLU A 346 0.05 -6.80 15.64
CA GLU A 346 0.21 -8.24 15.55
C GLU A 346 1.42 -8.76 16.33
N TYR A 347 2.40 -7.90 16.63
CA TYR A 347 3.48 -8.23 17.54
C TYR A 347 3.97 -7.00 18.30
N ILE A 348 4.55 -7.22 19.47
CA ILE A 348 5.10 -6.17 20.33
C ILE A 348 6.62 -6.21 20.22
N PRO A 349 7.25 -5.16 19.63
CA PRO A 349 8.70 -5.12 19.51
C PRO A 349 9.35 -5.01 20.89
N PHE A 350 10.47 -5.71 21.07
CA PHE A 350 11.27 -5.70 22.32
C PHE A 350 10.47 -6.06 23.60
N GLU A 351 9.37 -6.82 23.47
CA GLU A 351 8.46 -7.18 24.58
C GLU A 351 9.19 -7.70 25.81
N LYS A 352 10.23 -8.52 25.60
CA LYS A 352 11.04 -9.10 26.70
C LYS A 352 11.93 -8.06 27.38
N MET A 353 12.39 -7.02 26.66
CA MET A 353 13.29 -5.99 27.17
C MET A 353 12.53 -4.81 27.77
N LEU A 354 11.35 -4.49 27.22
CA LEU A 354 10.52 -3.33 27.55
C LEU A 354 9.07 -3.78 27.82
N PRO A 355 8.80 -4.40 28.99
CA PRO A 355 7.48 -4.98 29.29
C PRO A 355 6.33 -3.96 29.25
N PHE A 356 6.60 -2.67 29.50
CA PHE A 356 5.62 -1.61 29.46
C PHE A 356 5.02 -1.38 28.04
N MET A 357 5.69 -1.85 26.99
CA MET A 357 5.19 -1.73 25.62
C MET A 357 3.88 -2.49 25.38
N LYS A 358 3.55 -3.46 26.22
CA LYS A 358 2.25 -4.15 26.20
C LYS A 358 1.06 -3.21 26.39
N TYR A 359 1.23 -2.16 27.20
CA TYR A 359 0.17 -1.17 27.43
C TYR A 359 -0.12 -0.28 26.21
N LEU A 360 0.76 -0.28 25.22
CA LEU A 360 0.61 0.49 23.97
C LEU A 360 -0.02 -0.35 22.85
N SER A 361 -0.35 -1.61 23.10
CA SER A 361 -0.87 -2.53 22.11
C SER A 361 -2.24 -3.06 22.53
N PRO A 362 -3.20 -3.19 21.59
CA PRO A 362 -4.49 -3.79 21.87
C PRO A 362 -4.46 -5.33 21.93
N ILE A 363 -3.33 -5.97 21.55
CA ILE A 363 -3.23 -7.43 21.43
C ILE A 363 -2.83 -8.07 22.75
N GLY A 364 -3.43 -9.23 23.07
CA GLY A 364 -3.10 -10.01 24.25
C GLY A 364 -1.81 -10.83 24.13
N GLY A 365 -1.25 -10.99 22.94
CA GLY A 365 -0.02 -11.72 22.66
C GLY A 365 0.48 -11.47 21.23
N SER A 366 1.75 -11.76 20.97
CA SER A 366 2.36 -11.58 19.67
C SER A 366 2.16 -12.78 18.76
N PHE A 367 1.77 -12.55 17.51
CA PHE A 367 1.83 -13.57 16.46
C PHE A 367 3.27 -13.85 16.05
N SER A 368 3.48 -15.06 15.52
CA SER A 368 4.73 -15.48 14.90
C SER A 368 4.70 -15.23 13.39
N SER A 369 5.85 -14.86 12.81
CA SER A 369 5.96 -14.62 11.36
C SER A 369 6.07 -15.93 10.58
N GLY A 370 5.33 -16.03 9.46
CA GLY A 370 5.50 -17.10 8.48
C GLY A 370 6.87 -17.08 7.81
N LYS A 371 7.35 -18.23 7.34
CA LYS A 371 8.71 -18.40 6.81
C LYS A 371 8.79 -18.29 5.29
N ARG A 372 7.76 -18.74 4.55
CA ARG A 372 7.80 -18.87 3.09
C ARG A 372 6.47 -18.49 2.44
N PRO A 373 6.48 -18.01 1.18
CA PRO A 373 5.27 -17.88 0.38
C PRO A 373 4.67 -19.25 0.09
N VAL A 374 3.37 -19.29 -0.16
CA VAL A 374 2.60 -20.49 -0.48
C VAL A 374 1.74 -20.19 -1.70
N GLN A 375 1.43 -21.21 -2.49
CA GLN A 375 0.56 -21.10 -3.66
C GLN A 375 -0.71 -21.92 -3.44
N PHE A 376 -1.87 -21.32 -3.75
CA PHE A 376 -3.15 -22.00 -3.77
C PHE A 376 -3.50 -22.44 -5.21
N PRO A 377 -4.23 -23.54 -5.41
CA PRO A 377 -4.73 -23.90 -6.74
C PRO A 377 -5.70 -22.85 -7.29
N LEU A 378 -5.66 -22.56 -8.57
CA LEU A 378 -6.61 -21.66 -9.25
C LEU A 378 -7.41 -22.41 -10.32
N VAL A 379 -6.80 -22.81 -11.42
CA VAL A 379 -7.46 -23.56 -12.51
C VAL A 379 -6.55 -24.68 -12.95
N GLY A 380 -7.01 -25.92 -12.79
CA GLY A 380 -6.18 -27.10 -13.09
C GLY A 380 -4.88 -27.11 -12.28
N ASN A 381 -3.90 -27.92 -12.71
CA ASN A 381 -2.64 -28.07 -11.97
C ASN A 381 -1.58 -27.00 -12.30
N LYS A 382 -1.79 -26.17 -13.32
CA LYS A 382 -0.77 -25.23 -13.83
C LYS A 382 -0.96 -23.80 -13.36
N SER A 383 -2.20 -23.41 -13.08
CA SER A 383 -2.54 -22.03 -12.67
C SER A 383 -2.65 -21.94 -11.14
N LYS A 384 -1.99 -20.96 -10.55
CA LYS A 384 -1.92 -20.78 -9.11
C LYS A 384 -2.32 -19.37 -8.72
N MET A 385 -2.74 -19.22 -7.45
CA MET A 385 -2.93 -17.91 -6.82
C MET A 385 -2.06 -17.80 -5.57
N ALA A 386 -1.49 -16.61 -5.38
CA ALA A 386 -0.65 -16.29 -4.23
C ALA A 386 -1.46 -15.51 -3.19
N PRO A 387 -1.67 -16.07 -1.99
CA PRO A 387 -2.27 -15.34 -0.90
C PRO A 387 -1.29 -14.33 -0.31
N ILE A 388 -1.83 -13.18 0.08
CA ILE A 388 -1.18 -12.16 0.93
C ILE A 388 -2.21 -11.68 1.95
N ILE A 389 -1.76 -11.18 3.09
CA ILE A 389 -2.65 -10.78 4.18
C ILE A 389 -2.47 -9.30 4.50
N CYS A 390 -3.56 -8.53 4.34
CA CYS A 390 -3.69 -7.15 4.79
C CYS A 390 -2.52 -6.25 4.33
N PHE A 391 -1.80 -5.65 5.25
CA PHE A 391 -0.69 -4.71 5.04
C PHE A 391 0.48 -5.25 4.18
N GLU A 392 0.55 -6.56 3.93
CA GLU A 392 1.59 -7.14 3.06
C GLU A 392 1.59 -6.56 1.65
N ASP A 393 0.42 -6.16 1.11
CA ASP A 393 0.32 -5.52 -0.20
C ASP A 393 1.02 -4.15 -0.28
N SER A 394 1.34 -3.55 0.85
CA SER A 394 2.10 -2.31 0.90
C SER A 394 3.59 -2.49 0.58
N PHE A 395 4.13 -3.70 0.70
CA PHE A 395 5.55 -4.00 0.49
C PHE A 395 5.86 -4.46 -0.94
N PRO A 396 6.45 -3.60 -1.82
CA PRO A 396 6.73 -3.98 -3.19
C PRO A 396 7.59 -5.25 -3.29
N HIS A 397 8.72 -5.26 -2.57
CA HIS A 397 9.64 -6.40 -2.55
C HIS A 397 9.03 -7.65 -1.88
N GLY A 398 8.13 -7.47 -0.89
CA GLY A 398 7.45 -8.57 -0.22
C GLY A 398 6.51 -9.31 -1.15
N VAL A 399 5.65 -8.58 -1.86
CA VAL A 399 4.70 -9.19 -2.81
C VAL A 399 5.42 -9.87 -3.98
N ARG A 400 6.53 -9.29 -4.45
CA ARG A 400 7.32 -9.90 -5.53
C ARG A 400 7.80 -11.32 -5.19
N GLU A 401 8.14 -11.59 -3.92
CA GLU A 401 8.53 -12.92 -3.46
C GLU A 401 7.39 -13.95 -3.53
N HIS A 402 6.12 -13.51 -3.54
CA HIS A 402 4.95 -14.38 -3.62
C HIS A 402 4.60 -14.77 -5.06
N VAL A 403 5.04 -14.00 -6.05
CA VAL A 403 4.70 -14.25 -7.44
C VAL A 403 5.75 -15.15 -8.09
N LEU A 404 5.37 -16.40 -8.30
CA LEU A 404 6.14 -17.44 -9.00
C LEU A 404 5.70 -17.50 -10.47
N PRO A 405 6.44 -18.21 -11.35
CA PRO A 405 6.09 -18.30 -12.78
C PRO A 405 4.67 -18.83 -13.06
N GLU A 406 4.14 -19.66 -12.17
CA GLU A 406 2.79 -20.22 -12.25
C GLU A 406 1.70 -19.37 -11.57
N THR A 407 2.06 -18.22 -10.99
CA THR A 407 1.11 -17.34 -10.27
C THR A 407 0.36 -16.46 -11.26
N ASP A 408 -0.94 -16.69 -11.41
CA ASP A 408 -1.82 -15.94 -12.31
C ASP A 408 -2.75 -14.96 -11.58
N LEU A 409 -2.80 -15.03 -10.24
CA LEU A 409 -3.67 -14.18 -9.41
C LEU A 409 -3.06 -13.94 -8.02
N LEU A 410 -3.22 -12.75 -7.49
CA LEU A 410 -3.01 -12.43 -6.08
C LEU A 410 -4.36 -12.43 -5.34
N VAL A 411 -4.38 -12.96 -4.12
CA VAL A 411 -5.56 -12.87 -3.24
C VAL A 411 -5.14 -12.19 -1.95
N ASN A 412 -5.67 -11.00 -1.69
CA ASN A 412 -5.42 -10.26 -0.44
C ASN A 412 -6.62 -10.38 0.50
N LEU A 413 -6.43 -11.02 1.64
CA LEU A 413 -7.41 -11.07 2.72
C LEU A 413 -7.10 -9.97 3.72
N THR A 414 -8.01 -9.02 3.94
CA THR A 414 -7.72 -7.83 4.75
C THR A 414 -8.86 -7.43 5.68
N ASN A 415 -8.53 -6.63 6.68
CA ASN A 415 -9.49 -6.04 7.60
C ASN A 415 -9.23 -4.54 7.80
N ASP A 416 -9.73 -3.72 6.87
CA ASP A 416 -9.64 -2.26 6.98
C ASP A 416 -10.64 -1.68 8.01
N GLY A 417 -11.48 -2.53 8.62
CA GLY A 417 -12.39 -2.15 9.70
C GLY A 417 -11.71 -1.59 10.95
N TRP A 418 -10.41 -1.87 11.13
CA TRP A 418 -9.55 -1.26 12.15
C TRP A 418 -9.57 0.27 12.14
N PHE A 419 -9.72 0.86 10.96
CA PHE A 419 -9.52 2.29 10.72
C PHE A 419 -10.84 3.07 10.64
N GLY A 420 -11.98 2.41 10.89
CA GLY A 420 -13.28 3.04 10.75
C GLY A 420 -13.53 3.53 9.31
N LYS A 421 -14.47 4.45 9.15
CA LYS A 421 -14.74 5.10 7.86
C LYS A 421 -13.74 6.24 7.62
N GLY A 422 -13.05 6.24 6.46
CA GLY A 422 -12.09 7.31 6.14
C GLY A 422 -11.16 6.99 4.95
N PRO A 423 -10.05 7.72 4.83
CA PRO A 423 -9.15 7.60 3.68
C PRO A 423 -8.30 6.33 3.65
N ALA A 424 -8.22 5.60 4.76
CA ALA A 424 -7.34 4.43 4.91
C ALA A 424 -7.59 3.37 3.84
N GLN A 425 -8.86 3.07 3.54
CA GLN A 425 -9.28 2.02 2.61
C GLN A 425 -8.75 2.28 1.20
N TRP A 426 -8.90 3.52 0.71
CA TRP A 426 -8.37 3.89 -0.60
C TRP A 426 -6.85 4.07 -0.59
N GLN A 427 -6.25 4.55 0.51
CA GLN A 427 -4.78 4.60 0.63
C GLN A 427 -4.19 3.19 0.60
N HIS A 428 -4.82 2.23 1.25
CA HIS A 428 -4.43 0.82 1.24
C HIS A 428 -4.54 0.22 -0.17
N ALA A 429 -5.72 0.34 -0.80
CA ALA A 429 -5.95 -0.16 -2.15
C ALA A 429 -5.04 0.49 -3.21
N ALA A 430 -4.64 1.75 -3.03
CA ALA A 430 -3.69 2.41 -3.93
C ALA A 430 -2.31 1.73 -3.94
N ASN A 431 -1.87 1.14 -2.82
CA ASN A 431 -0.67 0.29 -2.81
C ASN A 431 -0.89 -1.00 -3.60
N ALA A 432 -2.04 -1.67 -3.40
CA ALA A 432 -2.41 -2.88 -4.12
C ALA A 432 -2.43 -2.67 -5.64
N VAL A 433 -2.87 -1.51 -6.13
CA VAL A 433 -2.83 -1.13 -7.56
C VAL A 433 -1.42 -1.27 -8.14
N PHE A 434 -0.41 -0.81 -7.41
CA PHE A 434 0.98 -0.96 -7.88
C PHE A 434 1.43 -2.41 -7.89
N ARG A 435 0.99 -3.23 -6.92
CA ARG A 435 1.37 -4.66 -6.86
C ARG A 435 0.92 -5.43 -8.08
N THR A 436 -0.26 -5.12 -8.62
CA THR A 436 -0.74 -5.78 -9.84
C THR A 436 0.08 -5.40 -11.06
N ILE A 437 0.49 -4.13 -11.20
CA ILE A 437 1.29 -3.65 -12.34
C ILE A 437 2.72 -4.19 -12.26
N GLU A 438 3.33 -4.14 -11.08
CA GLU A 438 4.69 -4.60 -10.81
C GLU A 438 4.87 -6.09 -11.13
N ASN A 439 3.86 -6.89 -10.83
CA ASN A 439 3.92 -8.33 -11.00
C ASN A 439 3.20 -8.83 -12.27
N GLY A 440 2.47 -7.97 -12.97
CA GLY A 440 1.75 -8.32 -14.20
C GLY A 440 0.55 -9.23 -14.00
N VAL A 441 0.08 -9.41 -12.75
CA VAL A 441 -1.04 -10.30 -12.38
C VAL A 441 -2.17 -9.52 -11.69
N PRO A 442 -3.46 -9.88 -11.91
CA PRO A 442 -4.58 -9.28 -11.22
C PRO A 442 -4.61 -9.63 -9.73
N MET A 443 -5.43 -8.92 -8.96
CA MET A 443 -5.62 -9.15 -7.52
C MET A 443 -7.09 -9.12 -7.14
N VAL A 444 -7.53 -10.09 -6.34
CA VAL A 444 -8.76 -10.05 -5.55
C VAL A 444 -8.43 -9.54 -4.15
N ARG A 445 -9.18 -8.54 -3.69
CA ARG A 445 -9.15 -8.06 -2.30
C ARG A 445 -10.45 -8.42 -1.62
N SER A 446 -10.40 -9.21 -0.56
CA SER A 446 -11.51 -9.51 0.33
C SER A 446 -11.31 -8.76 1.64
N CYS A 447 -12.19 -7.81 1.94
CA CYS A 447 -12.10 -6.95 3.11
C CYS A 447 -13.25 -7.23 4.08
N ASN A 448 -12.95 -7.26 5.38
CA ASN A 448 -14.01 -7.37 6.39
C ASN A 448 -14.97 -6.16 6.35
N ASN A 449 -14.43 -4.94 6.25
CA ASN A 449 -15.20 -3.72 6.10
C ASN A 449 -14.34 -2.65 5.43
N GLY A 450 -14.66 -2.30 4.19
CA GLY A 450 -13.86 -1.39 3.38
C GLY A 450 -13.88 -1.77 1.92
N LEU A 451 -12.75 -1.62 1.20
CA LEU A 451 -12.70 -1.83 -0.24
C LEU A 451 -12.45 -3.29 -0.61
N SER A 452 -13.52 -4.11 -0.65
CA SER A 452 -13.51 -5.39 -1.35
C SER A 452 -13.62 -5.15 -2.85
N CYS A 453 -12.59 -5.54 -3.62
CA CYS A 453 -12.52 -5.23 -5.05
C CYS A 453 -11.66 -6.24 -5.82
N TRP A 454 -11.72 -6.21 -7.16
CA TRP A 454 -10.69 -6.79 -7.97
C TRP A 454 -9.99 -5.74 -8.84
N ILE A 455 -8.67 -5.90 -8.98
CA ILE A 455 -7.78 -4.98 -9.67
C ILE A 455 -7.11 -5.78 -10.79
N ASP A 456 -7.17 -5.27 -12.02
CA ASP A 456 -6.53 -5.95 -13.16
C ASP A 456 -5.00 -5.77 -13.15
N SER A 457 -4.31 -6.50 -14.01
CA SER A 457 -2.85 -6.46 -14.15
C SER A 457 -2.28 -5.11 -14.61
N PHE A 458 -3.13 -4.17 -15.01
CA PHE A 458 -2.78 -2.78 -15.34
C PHE A 458 -3.13 -1.79 -14.22
N GLY A 459 -3.56 -2.29 -13.06
CA GLY A 459 -3.89 -1.48 -11.90
C GLY A 459 -5.25 -0.81 -11.95
N LYS A 460 -6.15 -1.18 -12.85
CA LYS A 460 -7.51 -0.65 -12.87
C LYS A 460 -8.38 -1.43 -11.89
N VAL A 461 -8.98 -0.75 -10.91
CA VAL A 461 -10.07 -1.29 -10.11
C VAL A 461 -11.26 -1.48 -11.02
N ARG A 462 -11.65 -2.72 -11.28
CA ARG A 462 -12.68 -3.09 -12.28
C ARG A 462 -14.06 -3.15 -11.69
N ARG A 463 -14.17 -3.67 -10.47
CA ARG A 463 -15.42 -3.76 -9.71
C ARG A 463 -15.10 -3.79 -8.22
N PHE A 464 -15.97 -3.23 -7.39
CA PHE A 464 -15.85 -3.25 -5.94
C PHE A 464 -17.23 -3.37 -5.26
N PHE A 465 -17.23 -3.78 -4.00
CA PHE A 465 -18.42 -3.85 -3.17
C PHE A 465 -19.02 -2.44 -2.99
N GLY A 466 -20.33 -2.31 -3.18
CA GLY A 466 -21.02 -1.02 -3.05
C GLY A 466 -20.79 -0.03 -4.21
N GLU A 467 -20.32 -0.48 -5.37
CA GLU A 467 -20.04 0.37 -6.54
C GLU A 467 -21.25 1.20 -6.97
N GLU A 468 -22.45 0.62 -6.92
CA GLU A 468 -23.70 1.31 -7.32
C GLU A 468 -24.08 2.42 -6.35
N SER A 469 -23.83 2.22 -5.05
CA SER A 469 -24.16 3.21 -4.01
C SER A 469 -23.01 4.20 -3.73
N GLY A 470 -21.79 3.87 -4.14
CA GLY A 470 -20.56 4.57 -3.75
C GLY A 470 -20.14 4.33 -2.30
N ASP A 471 -20.91 3.56 -1.52
CA ASP A 471 -20.57 3.21 -0.12
C ASP A 471 -19.87 1.85 -0.08
N ILE A 472 -18.59 1.86 0.22
CA ILE A 472 -17.74 0.66 0.32
C ILE A 472 -17.87 -0.07 1.66
N TYR A 473 -18.71 0.44 2.56
CA TYR A 473 -18.91 -0.11 3.90
C TYR A 473 -20.21 -0.92 3.99
N GLY A 474 -20.31 -1.69 5.07
CA GLY A 474 -21.49 -2.51 5.32
C GLY A 474 -21.29 -3.98 5.00
N ALA A 475 -22.31 -4.79 5.35
CA ALA A 475 -22.31 -6.22 5.17
C ALA A 475 -22.94 -6.62 3.84
N GLY A 476 -22.39 -7.64 3.18
CA GLY A 476 -22.89 -8.19 1.94
C GLY A 476 -21.86 -9.06 1.24
N PHE A 477 -22.03 -9.25 -0.04
CA PHE A 477 -21.09 -9.95 -0.90
C PHE A 477 -21.01 -9.29 -2.28
N VAL A 478 -19.95 -9.59 -3.01
CA VAL A 478 -19.79 -9.14 -4.40
C VAL A 478 -19.24 -10.27 -5.25
N ILE A 479 -19.67 -10.35 -6.50
CA ILE A 479 -19.24 -11.37 -7.46
C ILE A 479 -18.28 -10.72 -8.45
N PHE A 480 -17.10 -11.32 -8.62
CA PHE A 480 -16.11 -10.93 -9.60
C PHE A 480 -15.91 -12.04 -10.63
N GLU A 481 -15.91 -11.66 -11.91
CA GLU A 481 -15.52 -12.53 -13.02
C GLU A 481 -14.17 -12.04 -13.55
N ILE A 482 -13.12 -12.77 -13.21
CA ILE A 482 -11.73 -12.37 -13.46
C ILE A 482 -11.17 -13.14 -14.64
N PRO A 483 -10.74 -12.44 -15.71
CA PRO A 483 -10.05 -13.07 -16.80
C PRO A 483 -8.65 -13.51 -16.37
N ILE A 484 -8.33 -14.78 -16.57
CA ILE A 484 -6.99 -15.33 -16.37
C ILE A 484 -6.25 -15.29 -17.70
N LEU A 485 -5.10 -14.63 -17.69
CA LEU A 485 -4.28 -14.40 -18.86
C LEU A 485 -3.19 -15.48 -18.93
N GLN A 486 -3.00 -16.07 -20.10
CA GLN A 486 -1.89 -17.01 -20.35
C GLN A 486 -1.26 -16.76 -21.72
N PRO A 487 0.04 -16.45 -21.78
CA PRO A 487 0.93 -16.18 -20.65
C PRO A 487 0.52 -14.90 -19.91
N HIS A 488 0.77 -14.83 -18.61
CA HIS A 488 0.57 -13.59 -17.85
C HIS A 488 1.57 -12.51 -18.32
N ASN A 489 1.23 -11.26 -18.10
CA ASN A 489 2.06 -10.13 -18.52
C ASN A 489 3.44 -10.20 -17.86
N SER A 490 4.47 -10.41 -18.66
CA SER A 490 5.84 -10.32 -18.17
C SER A 490 6.16 -8.89 -17.71
N THR A 491 6.84 -8.77 -16.60
CA THR A 491 7.35 -7.51 -16.05
C THR A 491 8.85 -7.62 -15.85
N PHE A 492 9.54 -6.47 -15.89
CA PHE A 492 10.98 -6.41 -15.60
C PHE A 492 11.24 -6.10 -14.12
N TYR A 493 10.21 -5.76 -13.37
CA TYR A 493 10.29 -5.49 -11.93
C TYR A 493 10.41 -6.81 -11.11
#